data_a4d659ed10af536619a177a8b5850c32
#
_entry.id   a4d659ed10af536619a177a8b5850c32
#
_cell.length_a   1.000
_cell.length_b   1.000
_cell.length_c   1.000
_cell.angle_alpha   90.00
_cell.angle_beta   90.00
_cell.angle_gamma   90.00
#
_symmetry.space_group_name_H-M   'P 1'
#
loop_
_entity.id
_entity.type
_entity.pdbx_description
1 polymer ?
#
loop_
_entity_poly.entity_id
_entity_poly.type
_entity_poly.pdbx_seq_one_letter_code
_entity_poly.pdbx_strand_id
1 'polypeptide(L)'
;EWLQCNPDKRDHQQLRNWLSKDQVQSTQVLIGQKTKPKMERWIRLLKPDNPNNYVSRRKTKKQQIFEILNENSEICWSEVQNRVNAPSQALKKLKEDGHIEFFEKRVYRRFMEGGLPEIEPFKELTPEQKSVFEKLSDSLKNGTYRTYLLEGITGSGKTEVYLHAVREAHKLGKSCLILVPEISLTPQLVNRFRSRFGDHVAILHSGMDDGERFDEWSRVRHGFASIVIGARSAVFSPMKNLGLIVIDEEHDPSYKQGETPRYHGRDVAIFRGYEAGATVLLGSATPSLESSNNVSN
;
A
#
# COMPACT_ATOMS: atom_id res chain seq x y z
N GLU A 1 6.48 -21.51 23.99
CA GLU A 1 7.53 -22.32 23.30
C GLU A 1 6.95 -23.63 22.74
N TRP A 2 6.12 -24.35 23.51
CA TRP A 2 5.57 -25.64 23.07
C TRP A 2 4.64 -25.54 21.84
N LEU A 3 3.82 -24.48 21.73
CA LEU A 3 2.93 -24.23 20.60
C LEU A 3 3.64 -23.74 19.32
N GLN A 4 4.88 -23.26 19.42
CA GLN A 4 5.68 -22.90 18.24
C GLN A 4 6.24 -24.13 17.51
N CYS A 5 6.27 -25.28 18.15
CA CYS A 5 6.91 -26.47 17.60
C CYS A 5 5.96 -27.44 16.90
N ASN A 6 4.62 -27.37 17.13
CA ASN A 6 3.72 -28.36 16.53
C ASN A 6 2.22 -27.96 16.60
N PRO A 7 1.59 -27.51 15.53
CA PRO A 7 0.19 -27.07 15.53
C PRO A 7 -0.81 -28.20 15.18
N ASP A 8 -0.68 -29.41 15.72
CA ASP A 8 -1.66 -30.45 15.48
C ASP A 8 -2.96 -30.19 16.28
N LYS A 9 -4.12 -30.49 15.67
CA LYS A 9 -5.45 -30.30 16.32
C LYS A 9 -5.58 -31.05 17.65
N ARG A 10 -4.90 -32.18 17.82
CA ARG A 10 -4.88 -32.95 19.06
C ARG A 10 -4.20 -32.22 20.21
N ASP A 11 -3.14 -31.49 19.90
CA ASP A 11 -2.36 -30.73 20.86
C ASP A 11 -3.17 -29.53 21.41
N HIS A 12 -3.99 -28.91 20.58
CA HIS A 12 -4.90 -27.83 21.00
C HIS A 12 -5.99 -28.32 21.98
N GLN A 13 -6.47 -29.55 21.80
CA GLN A 13 -7.48 -30.12 22.70
C GLN A 13 -6.87 -30.52 24.05
N GLN A 14 -5.67 -31.04 24.04
CA GLN A 14 -4.91 -31.36 25.24
C GLN A 14 -4.52 -30.13 26.04
N LEU A 15 -4.10 -29.08 25.35
CA LEU A 15 -3.80 -27.76 25.96
C LEU A 15 -5.03 -27.14 26.65
N ARG A 16 -6.21 -27.19 26.01
CA ARG A 16 -7.46 -26.72 26.61
C ARG A 16 -7.82 -27.50 27.87
N ASN A 17 -7.55 -28.78 27.85
CA ASN A 17 -7.80 -29.68 29.00
C ASN A 17 -6.85 -29.34 30.17
N TRP A 18 -5.60 -29.01 29.90
CA TRP A 18 -4.63 -28.57 30.91
C TRP A 18 -4.95 -27.17 31.47
N LEU A 19 -5.39 -26.26 30.59
CA LEU A 19 -5.85 -24.90 31.01
C LEU A 19 -7.08 -25.00 31.90
N SER A 20 -8.05 -25.87 31.57
CA SER A 20 -9.28 -26.05 32.37
C SER A 20 -9.04 -26.72 33.73
N LYS A 21 -7.89 -27.37 33.91
CA LYS A 21 -7.47 -28.03 35.17
C LYS A 21 -6.42 -27.23 35.95
N ASP A 22 -6.17 -25.99 35.58
CA ASP A 22 -5.12 -25.12 36.16
C ASP A 22 -3.71 -25.75 36.17
N GLN A 23 -3.46 -26.73 35.27
CA GLN A 23 -2.16 -27.39 35.14
C GLN A 23 -1.14 -26.58 34.32
N VAL A 24 -1.61 -25.60 33.54
CA VAL A 24 -0.80 -24.63 32.77
C VAL A 24 -1.42 -23.25 32.84
N GLN A 25 -0.57 -22.24 32.84
CA GLN A 25 -0.98 -20.83 32.80
C GLN A 25 -0.82 -20.29 31.38
N SER A 26 -1.86 -19.64 30.87
CA SER A 26 -1.79 -18.90 29.60
C SER A 26 -1.31 -17.49 29.86
N THR A 27 -0.17 -17.13 29.30
CA THR A 27 0.33 -15.76 29.29
C THR A 27 0.32 -15.21 27.88
N GLN A 28 -0.30 -14.06 27.67
CA GLN A 28 -0.19 -13.34 26.39
C GLN A 28 1.13 -12.57 26.37
N VAL A 29 2.05 -12.97 25.51
CA VAL A 29 3.30 -12.26 25.28
C VAL A 29 3.19 -11.51 23.96
N LEU A 30 3.35 -10.20 23.99
CA LEU A 30 3.52 -9.42 22.78
C LEU A 30 4.86 -9.82 22.15
N ILE A 31 4.80 -10.67 21.13
CA ILE A 31 5.98 -11.00 20.34
C ILE A 31 6.34 -9.74 19.55
N GLY A 32 7.57 -9.26 19.72
CA GLY A 32 8.07 -8.12 18.97
C GLY A 32 8.01 -8.34 17.47
N GLN A 33 8.14 -7.27 16.73
CA GLN A 33 8.02 -7.24 15.28
C GLN A 33 8.91 -8.30 14.61
N LYS A 34 8.32 -9.29 13.95
CA LYS A 34 9.03 -10.39 13.27
C LYS A 34 9.68 -9.92 11.97
N THR A 35 9.02 -9.01 11.26
CA THR A 35 9.46 -8.52 9.96
C THR A 35 10.29 -7.26 10.11
N LYS A 36 11.47 -7.24 9.49
CA LYS A 36 12.38 -6.09 9.49
C LYS A 36 12.32 -5.34 8.15
N PRO A 37 12.60 -4.02 8.16
CA PRO A 37 12.79 -3.26 6.92
C PRO A 37 13.83 -3.94 6.03
N LYS A 38 13.60 -3.94 4.72
CA LYS A 38 14.62 -4.35 3.76
C LYS A 38 15.63 -3.22 3.63
N MET A 39 16.89 -3.50 3.97
CA MET A 39 18.00 -2.57 3.79
C MET A 39 18.81 -3.02 2.59
N GLU A 40 19.14 -2.09 1.71
CA GLU A 40 20.03 -2.32 0.58
C GLU A 40 21.26 -1.44 0.67
N ARG A 41 22.39 -1.98 0.23
CA ARG A 41 23.63 -1.24 0.19
C ARG A 41 23.66 -0.34 -1.04
N TRP A 42 23.89 0.95 -0.80
CA TRP A 42 23.94 1.98 -1.82
C TRP A 42 25.31 2.63 -1.85
N ILE A 43 25.62 3.24 -2.98
CA ILE A 43 26.86 3.96 -3.24
C ILE A 43 26.47 5.39 -3.59
N ARG A 44 27.13 6.35 -2.94
CA ARG A 44 26.98 7.79 -3.22
C ARG A 44 28.30 8.36 -3.69
N LEU A 45 28.26 9.22 -4.69
CA LEU A 45 29.41 9.99 -5.17
C LEU A 45 29.63 11.18 -4.24
N LEU A 46 30.84 11.27 -3.66
CA LEU A 46 31.24 12.39 -2.79
C LEU A 46 31.96 13.49 -3.57
N LYS A 47 32.83 13.09 -4.49
CA LYS A 47 33.62 14.02 -5.31
C LYS A 47 33.53 13.60 -6.77
N PRO A 48 32.88 14.41 -7.64
CA PRO A 48 32.92 14.15 -9.08
C PRO A 48 34.36 14.21 -9.56
N ASP A 49 34.81 13.17 -10.26
CA ASP A 49 36.11 13.18 -10.93
C ASP A 49 35.94 13.80 -12.32
N ASN A 50 36.99 14.49 -12.79
CA ASN A 50 36.97 15.08 -14.10
C ASN A 50 37.16 13.95 -15.16
N PRO A 51 36.17 13.68 -16.01
CA PRO A 51 36.26 12.59 -16.98
C PRO A 51 37.43 12.72 -17.96
N ASN A 52 38.02 13.91 -18.07
CA ASN A 52 39.16 14.17 -18.95
C ASN A 52 40.52 13.67 -18.44
N ASN A 53 40.60 13.20 -17.20
CA ASN A 53 41.86 12.69 -16.62
C ASN A 53 42.24 11.29 -17.10
N TYR A 54 41.43 10.64 -17.94
CA TYR A 54 41.64 9.25 -18.34
C TYR A 54 41.69 9.08 -19.87
N VAL A 55 42.87 9.31 -20.41
CA VAL A 55 43.15 9.04 -21.84
C VAL A 55 43.51 7.56 -22.01
N SER A 56 42.53 6.68 -22.10
CA SER A 56 42.74 5.26 -22.41
C SER A 56 41.78 4.78 -23.50
N ARG A 57 42.27 3.98 -24.46
CA ARG A 57 41.46 3.36 -25.54
C ARG A 57 40.40 2.36 -25.03
N ARG A 58 40.51 1.86 -23.81
CA ARG A 58 39.54 1.01 -23.14
C ARG A 58 39.16 1.64 -21.78
N LYS A 59 37.88 1.85 -21.57
CA LYS A 59 37.34 2.35 -20.29
C LYS A 59 37.72 1.39 -19.16
N THR A 60 38.36 1.90 -18.13
CA THR A 60 38.66 1.14 -16.92
C THR A 60 37.33 0.96 -16.10
N LYS A 61 37.30 -0.06 -15.22
CA LYS A 61 36.16 -0.27 -14.35
C LYS A 61 35.83 0.95 -13.45
N LYS A 62 36.88 1.69 -13.03
CA LYS A 62 36.71 2.95 -12.30
C LYS A 62 35.93 3.98 -13.14
N GLN A 63 36.29 4.15 -14.39
CA GLN A 63 35.63 5.09 -15.30
C GLN A 63 34.16 4.70 -15.55
N GLN A 64 33.88 3.40 -15.76
CA GLN A 64 32.51 2.92 -15.91
C GLN A 64 31.66 3.22 -14.67
N ILE A 65 32.22 3.02 -13.46
CA ILE A 65 31.53 3.31 -12.21
C ILE A 65 31.30 4.82 -12.06
N PHE A 66 32.28 5.67 -12.38
CA PHE A 66 32.11 7.12 -12.34
C PHE A 66 31.07 7.63 -13.31
N GLU A 67 31.02 7.11 -14.55
CA GLU A 67 30.00 7.47 -15.53
C GLU A 67 28.58 7.19 -14.98
N ILE A 68 28.38 5.99 -14.41
CA ILE A 68 27.12 5.59 -13.82
C ILE A 68 26.75 6.48 -12.61
N LEU A 69 27.74 6.83 -11.78
CA LEU A 69 27.53 7.67 -10.60
C LEU A 69 27.36 9.15 -10.96
N ASN A 70 27.90 9.62 -12.06
CA ASN A 70 27.67 11.00 -12.55
C ASN A 70 26.28 11.16 -13.15
N GLU A 71 25.71 10.10 -13.74
CA GLU A 71 24.30 10.10 -14.20
C GLU A 71 23.34 10.07 -13.02
N ASN A 72 23.68 9.30 -11.97
CA ASN A 72 22.87 9.09 -10.78
C ASN A 72 23.77 9.30 -9.56
N SER A 73 23.60 10.39 -8.86
CA SER A 73 24.42 10.71 -7.68
C SER A 73 24.44 9.61 -6.59
N GLU A 74 23.45 8.73 -6.61
CA GLU A 74 23.34 7.54 -5.76
C GLU A 74 22.89 6.34 -6.60
N ILE A 75 23.45 5.16 -6.36
CA ILE A 75 23.08 3.93 -7.05
C ILE A 75 23.14 2.72 -6.11
N CYS A 76 22.26 1.74 -6.34
CA CYS A 76 22.27 0.50 -5.58
C CYS A 76 23.49 -0.36 -5.95
N TRP A 77 24.10 -1.01 -4.98
CA TRP A 77 25.21 -1.95 -5.18
C TRP A 77 24.91 -3.03 -6.22
N SER A 78 23.71 -3.63 -6.16
CA SER A 78 23.29 -4.68 -7.12
C SER A 78 23.24 -4.17 -8.55
N GLU A 79 22.83 -2.94 -8.76
CA GLU A 79 22.77 -2.33 -10.09
C GLU A 79 24.17 -2.08 -10.67
N VAL A 80 25.11 -1.65 -9.85
CA VAL A 80 26.51 -1.54 -10.26
C VAL A 80 27.11 -2.91 -10.63
N GLN A 81 26.76 -3.96 -9.87
CA GLN A 81 27.20 -5.33 -10.20
C GLN A 81 26.64 -5.83 -11.54
N ASN A 82 25.42 -5.45 -11.88
CA ASN A 82 24.80 -5.83 -13.15
C ASN A 82 25.39 -5.08 -14.36
N ARG A 83 25.80 -3.82 -14.17
CA ARG A 83 26.33 -2.97 -15.25
C ARG A 83 27.83 -3.08 -15.43
N VAL A 84 28.59 -3.41 -14.36
CA VAL A 84 30.06 -3.47 -14.39
C VAL A 84 30.52 -4.85 -13.92
N ASN A 85 31.26 -5.54 -14.77
CA ASN A 85 31.78 -6.87 -14.43
C ASN A 85 32.80 -6.81 -13.28
N ALA A 86 32.55 -7.55 -12.18
CA ALA A 86 33.40 -7.65 -10.99
C ALA A 86 33.88 -6.27 -10.45
N PRO A 87 32.96 -5.38 -9.99
CA PRO A 87 33.30 -4.00 -9.63
C PRO A 87 33.95 -3.87 -8.25
N SER A 88 34.01 -4.93 -7.43
CA SER A 88 34.35 -4.89 -6.01
C SER A 88 35.71 -4.25 -5.71
N GLN A 89 36.78 -4.58 -6.45
CA GLN A 89 38.11 -4.00 -6.26
C GLN A 89 38.14 -2.52 -6.64
N ALA A 90 37.51 -2.16 -7.76
CA ALA A 90 37.43 -0.77 -8.21
C ALA A 90 36.68 0.10 -7.22
N LEU A 91 35.54 -0.40 -6.70
CA LEU A 91 34.74 0.29 -5.68
C LEU A 91 35.47 0.43 -4.35
N LYS A 92 36.23 -0.61 -3.91
CA LYS A 92 37.06 -0.52 -2.70
C LYS A 92 38.07 0.60 -2.83
N LYS A 93 38.78 0.67 -3.97
CA LYS A 93 39.79 1.70 -4.24
C LYS A 93 39.17 3.10 -4.37
N LEU A 94 37.99 3.24 -4.98
CA LEU A 94 37.27 4.52 -5.03
C LEU A 94 36.82 5.01 -3.64
N LYS A 95 36.48 4.09 -2.73
CA LYS A 95 36.19 4.42 -1.34
C LYS A 95 37.45 4.86 -0.60
N GLU A 96 38.54 4.14 -0.76
CA GLU A 96 39.84 4.48 -0.13
C GLU A 96 40.36 5.84 -0.63
N ASP A 97 40.20 6.14 -1.93
CA ASP A 97 40.52 7.42 -2.57
C ASP A 97 39.55 8.57 -2.14
N GLY A 98 38.48 8.26 -1.40
CA GLY A 98 37.50 9.24 -0.89
C GLY A 98 36.55 9.80 -1.93
N HIS A 99 36.36 9.11 -3.07
CA HIS A 99 35.45 9.51 -4.14
C HIS A 99 34.00 9.06 -3.89
N ILE A 100 33.82 7.94 -3.20
CA ILE A 100 32.52 7.35 -2.93
C ILE A 100 32.36 6.96 -1.45
N GLU A 101 31.12 6.90 -1.01
CA GLU A 101 30.75 6.27 0.25
C GLU A 101 29.74 5.15 0.05
N PHE A 102 29.76 4.16 0.96
CA PHE A 102 28.73 3.14 1.06
C PHE A 102 27.82 3.48 2.22
N PHE A 103 26.52 3.37 2.00
CA PHE A 103 25.53 3.52 3.04
C PHE A 103 24.41 2.51 2.87
N GLU A 104 23.65 2.28 3.92
CA GLU A 104 22.45 1.46 3.87
C GLU A 104 21.23 2.33 3.67
N LYS A 105 20.39 1.98 2.69
CA LYS A 105 19.15 2.68 2.40
C LYS A 105 18.00 1.70 2.54
N ARG A 106 16.94 2.11 3.25
CA ARG A 106 15.73 1.33 3.33
C ARG A 106 15.05 1.30 1.97
N VAL A 107 14.72 0.09 1.51
CA VAL A 107 13.98 -0.14 0.26
C VAL A 107 12.65 -0.81 0.61
N TYR A 108 11.57 -0.27 0.07
CA TYR A 108 10.25 -0.84 0.25
C TYR A 108 9.99 -1.91 -0.82
N ARG A 109 9.66 -3.13 -0.36
CA ARG A 109 9.13 -4.18 -1.25
C ARG A 109 7.79 -3.70 -1.77
N ARG A 110 7.51 -3.93 -3.03
CA ARG A 110 6.24 -3.55 -3.64
C ARG A 110 5.53 -4.80 -4.11
N PHE A 111 4.25 -4.84 -3.80
CA PHE A 111 3.38 -5.84 -4.41
C PHE A 111 3.26 -5.54 -5.92
N MET A 112 3.49 -6.54 -6.75
CA MET A 112 3.63 -6.50 -8.21
C MET A 112 4.94 -5.84 -8.69
N GLU A 113 5.90 -6.67 -9.04
CA GLU A 113 7.10 -6.30 -9.77
C GLU A 113 6.72 -5.88 -11.21
N GLY A 114 7.20 -4.74 -11.67
CA GLY A 114 6.94 -4.26 -13.04
C GLY A 114 7.00 -2.74 -13.20
N GLY A 115 7.31 -2.01 -12.13
CA GLY A 115 7.35 -0.55 -12.15
C GLY A 115 5.98 0.11 -12.08
N LEU A 116 5.96 1.43 -12.21
CA LEU A 116 4.72 2.18 -12.31
C LEU A 116 4.20 2.10 -13.74
N PRO A 117 2.89 1.87 -13.94
CA PRO A 117 2.30 1.92 -15.27
C PRO A 117 2.41 3.33 -15.85
N GLU A 118 2.29 3.46 -17.16
CA GLU A 118 2.21 4.76 -17.82
C GLU A 118 1.05 5.58 -17.25
N ILE A 119 1.24 6.90 -17.17
CA ILE A 119 0.22 7.81 -16.65
C ILE A 119 -0.95 7.87 -17.62
N GLU A 120 -2.11 7.48 -17.15
CA GLU A 120 -3.37 7.57 -17.90
C GLU A 120 -4.17 8.82 -17.51
N PRO A 121 -4.78 9.52 -18.47
CA PRO A 121 -5.69 10.63 -18.18
C PRO A 121 -6.99 10.12 -17.52
N PHE A 122 -7.62 10.99 -16.74
CA PHE A 122 -8.96 10.74 -16.23
C PHE A 122 -9.97 10.81 -17.38
N LYS A 123 -10.90 9.86 -17.41
CA LYS A 123 -12.01 9.89 -18.38
C LYS A 123 -13.01 10.98 -18.00
N GLU A 124 -13.68 11.53 -18.98
CA GLU A 124 -14.79 12.45 -18.72
C GLU A 124 -15.96 11.69 -18.08
N LEU A 125 -16.58 12.31 -17.09
CA LEU A 125 -17.78 11.76 -16.44
C LEU A 125 -19.01 12.02 -17.30
N THR A 126 -19.92 11.04 -17.35
CA THR A 126 -21.25 11.28 -17.91
C THR A 126 -22.02 12.31 -17.08
N PRO A 127 -23.11 12.91 -17.60
CA PRO A 127 -23.91 13.87 -16.82
C PRO A 127 -24.37 13.32 -15.47
N GLU A 128 -24.80 12.04 -15.42
CA GLU A 128 -25.26 11.36 -14.21
C GLU A 128 -24.09 11.17 -13.22
N GLN A 129 -22.94 10.67 -13.69
CA GLN A 129 -21.74 10.50 -12.88
C GLN A 129 -21.24 11.84 -12.33
N LYS A 130 -21.33 12.90 -13.14
CA LYS A 130 -20.93 14.25 -12.74
C LYS A 130 -21.82 14.79 -11.63
N SER A 131 -23.14 14.61 -11.73
CA SER A 131 -24.08 15.00 -10.68
C SER A 131 -23.80 14.31 -9.34
N VAL A 132 -23.46 13.01 -9.37
CA VAL A 132 -23.03 12.26 -8.16
C VAL A 132 -21.71 12.81 -7.63
N PHE A 133 -20.72 13.01 -8.51
CA PHE A 133 -19.40 13.52 -8.13
C PHE A 133 -19.48 14.91 -7.48
N GLU A 134 -20.32 15.81 -7.97
CA GLU A 134 -20.51 17.15 -7.41
C GLU A 134 -20.93 17.09 -5.93
N LYS A 135 -21.91 16.22 -5.60
CA LYS A 135 -22.35 16.01 -4.21
C LYS A 135 -21.20 15.47 -3.30
N LEU A 136 -20.40 14.54 -3.82
CA LEU A 136 -19.24 14.00 -3.12
C LEU A 136 -18.16 15.07 -2.92
N SER A 137 -17.88 15.87 -3.96
CA SER A 137 -16.90 16.96 -3.94
C SER A 137 -17.25 18.00 -2.88
N ASP A 138 -18.52 18.38 -2.77
CA ASP A 138 -18.98 19.33 -1.75
C ASP A 138 -18.76 18.80 -0.34
N SER A 139 -19.08 17.54 -0.07
CA SER A 139 -18.80 16.91 1.24
C SER A 139 -17.31 16.85 1.55
N LEU A 140 -16.48 16.50 0.56
CA LEU A 140 -15.02 16.44 0.71
C LEU A 140 -14.43 17.82 1.04
N LYS A 141 -14.88 18.87 0.37
CA LYS A 141 -14.42 20.25 0.61
C LYS A 141 -14.86 20.77 1.99
N ASN A 142 -16.08 20.48 2.38
CA ASN A 142 -16.61 20.91 3.67
C ASN A 142 -16.03 20.13 4.86
N GLY A 143 -15.39 18.97 4.60
CA GLY A 143 -14.81 18.14 5.66
C GLY A 143 -15.84 17.58 6.65
N THR A 144 -17.08 17.37 6.19
CA THR A 144 -18.17 16.84 7.02
C THR A 144 -18.39 15.37 6.73
N TYR A 145 -18.57 14.58 7.81
CA TYR A 145 -18.96 13.19 7.66
C TYR A 145 -20.31 13.09 6.94
N ARG A 146 -20.34 12.31 5.88
CA ARG A 146 -21.56 11.86 5.20
C ARG A 146 -21.33 10.49 4.59
N THR A 147 -22.37 9.66 4.64
CA THR A 147 -22.40 8.38 3.93
C THR A 147 -23.31 8.49 2.71
N TYR A 148 -22.81 8.08 1.57
CA TYR A 148 -23.54 8.03 0.29
C TYR A 148 -23.65 6.59 -0.17
N LEU A 149 -24.78 6.24 -0.78
CA LEU A 149 -24.97 4.99 -1.52
C LEU A 149 -24.99 5.31 -3.02
N LEU A 150 -24.03 4.76 -3.75
CA LEU A 150 -23.97 4.81 -5.21
C LEU A 150 -24.49 3.51 -5.79
N GLU A 151 -25.72 3.54 -6.21
CA GLU A 151 -26.33 2.43 -6.91
C GLU A 151 -26.06 2.54 -8.43
N GLY A 152 -25.65 1.43 -9.04
CA GLY A 152 -25.40 1.37 -10.47
C GLY A 152 -25.03 -0.03 -10.90
N ILE A 153 -25.57 -0.47 -12.03
CA ILE A 153 -25.32 -1.79 -12.59
C ILE A 153 -23.82 -2.03 -12.83
N THR A 154 -23.43 -3.28 -12.94
CA THR A 154 -22.05 -3.65 -13.32
C THR A 154 -21.71 -3.00 -14.67
N GLY A 155 -20.55 -2.36 -14.74
CA GLY A 155 -20.12 -1.64 -15.95
C GLY A 155 -20.66 -0.21 -16.11
N SER A 156 -21.51 0.30 -15.20
CA SER A 156 -22.00 1.69 -15.23
C SER A 156 -20.93 2.76 -15.00
N GLY A 157 -19.70 2.35 -14.73
CA GLY A 157 -18.59 3.26 -14.50
C GLY A 157 -18.47 3.78 -13.06
N LYS A 158 -19.02 3.08 -12.06
CA LYS A 158 -18.82 3.41 -10.62
C LYS A 158 -17.36 3.69 -10.29
N THR A 159 -16.45 2.86 -10.81
CA THR A 159 -15.00 3.02 -10.58
C THR A 159 -14.47 4.38 -11.06
N GLU A 160 -15.02 4.95 -12.15
CA GLU A 160 -14.57 6.26 -12.62
C GLU A 160 -15.01 7.37 -11.66
N VAL A 161 -16.21 7.27 -11.08
CA VAL A 161 -16.67 8.16 -10.00
C VAL A 161 -15.73 8.06 -8.78
N TYR A 162 -15.32 6.83 -8.41
CA TYR A 162 -14.35 6.63 -7.32
C TYR A 162 -13.01 7.30 -7.60
N LEU A 163 -12.47 7.14 -8.81
CA LEU A 163 -11.20 7.75 -9.22
C LEU A 163 -11.26 9.28 -9.16
N HIS A 164 -12.38 9.88 -9.59
CA HIS A 164 -12.57 11.33 -9.49
C HIS A 164 -12.71 11.81 -8.04
N ALA A 165 -13.43 11.07 -7.18
CA ALA A 165 -13.55 11.37 -5.76
C ALA A 165 -12.19 11.28 -5.05
N VAL A 166 -11.40 10.22 -5.34
CA VAL A 166 -10.02 10.06 -4.83
C VAL A 166 -9.13 11.21 -5.29
N ARG A 167 -9.22 11.62 -6.56
CA ARG A 167 -8.47 12.76 -7.08
C ARG A 167 -8.78 14.05 -6.32
N GLU A 168 -10.06 14.30 -6.04
CA GLU A 168 -10.48 15.49 -5.31
C GLU A 168 -10.00 15.46 -3.87
N ALA A 169 -10.17 14.34 -3.17
CA ALA A 169 -9.66 14.17 -1.82
C ALA A 169 -8.13 14.32 -1.75
N HIS A 170 -7.40 13.73 -2.71
CA HIS A 170 -5.94 13.83 -2.78
C HIS A 170 -5.48 15.27 -3.02
N LYS A 171 -6.16 16.05 -3.89
CA LYS A 171 -5.89 17.48 -4.09
C LYS A 171 -6.08 18.30 -2.81
N LEU A 172 -7.03 17.89 -1.96
CA LEU A 172 -7.27 18.51 -0.65
C LEU A 172 -6.28 18.04 0.43
N GLY A 173 -5.25 17.26 0.07
CA GLY A 173 -4.27 16.71 1.01
C GLY A 173 -4.85 15.65 1.95
N LYS A 174 -5.98 15.03 1.59
CA LYS A 174 -6.65 14.00 2.38
C LYS A 174 -6.24 12.60 1.90
N SER A 175 -6.23 11.64 2.81
CA SER A 175 -6.01 10.24 2.48
C SER A 175 -7.32 9.53 2.12
N CYS A 176 -7.20 8.50 1.28
CA CYS A 176 -8.33 7.74 0.74
C CYS A 176 -8.18 6.25 1.02
N LEU A 177 -9.22 5.62 1.55
CA LEU A 177 -9.32 4.17 1.73
C LEU A 177 -10.32 3.60 0.75
N ILE A 178 -9.90 2.63 -0.06
CA ILE A 178 -10.76 1.93 -1.02
C ILE A 178 -10.81 0.46 -0.59
N LEU A 179 -11.96 0.02 -0.13
CA LEU A 179 -12.23 -1.37 0.19
C LEU A 179 -12.91 -2.04 -1.00
N VAL A 180 -12.40 -3.18 -1.39
CA VAL A 180 -12.96 -4.01 -2.46
C VAL A 180 -13.04 -5.47 -2.00
N PRO A 181 -13.99 -6.27 -2.49
CA PRO A 181 -13.95 -7.72 -2.30
C PRO A 181 -12.61 -8.28 -2.76
N GLU A 182 -12.11 -9.30 -2.09
CA GLU A 182 -10.77 -9.86 -2.39
C GLU A 182 -10.66 -10.33 -3.84
N ILE A 183 -11.74 -10.91 -4.39
CA ILE A 183 -11.83 -11.35 -5.78
C ILE A 183 -11.81 -10.19 -6.78
N SER A 184 -12.21 -9.00 -6.36
CA SER A 184 -12.22 -7.78 -7.19
C SER A 184 -10.89 -7.02 -7.17
N LEU A 185 -9.96 -7.39 -6.26
CA LEU A 185 -8.64 -6.78 -6.17
C LEU A 185 -7.72 -7.33 -7.28
N THR A 186 -8.09 -7.07 -8.51
CA THR A 186 -7.37 -7.54 -9.70
C THR A 186 -6.21 -6.61 -10.06
N PRO A 187 -5.20 -7.14 -10.80
CA PRO A 187 -4.13 -6.29 -11.35
C PRO A 187 -4.65 -5.11 -12.18
N GLN A 188 -5.76 -5.31 -12.91
CA GLN A 188 -6.37 -4.24 -13.71
C GLN A 188 -6.93 -3.11 -12.83
N LEU A 189 -7.59 -3.43 -11.71
CA LEU A 189 -8.07 -2.41 -10.78
C LEU A 189 -6.90 -1.64 -10.16
N VAL A 190 -5.90 -2.36 -9.68
CA VAL A 190 -4.67 -1.76 -9.13
C VAL A 190 -4.00 -0.83 -10.14
N ASN A 191 -3.85 -1.28 -11.39
CA ASN A 191 -3.23 -0.48 -12.44
C ASN A 191 -4.04 0.78 -12.78
N ARG A 192 -5.37 0.73 -12.76
CA ARG A 192 -6.22 1.93 -12.94
C ARG A 192 -5.95 3.02 -11.92
N PHE A 193 -5.65 2.65 -10.67
CA PHE A 193 -5.27 3.62 -9.65
C PHE A 193 -3.80 4.03 -9.76
N ARG A 194 -2.89 3.09 -9.97
CA ARG A 194 -1.46 3.39 -10.09
C ARG A 194 -1.13 4.24 -11.32
N SER A 195 -1.81 4.05 -12.45
CA SER A 195 -1.63 4.89 -13.65
C SER A 195 -2.06 6.36 -13.44
N ARG A 196 -2.87 6.64 -12.41
CA ARG A 196 -3.35 8.00 -12.13
C ARG A 196 -2.71 8.63 -10.91
N PHE A 197 -2.32 7.82 -9.93
CA PHE A 197 -1.82 8.32 -8.65
C PHE A 197 -0.39 7.86 -8.32
N GLY A 198 0.21 7.03 -9.16
CA GLY A 198 1.61 6.61 -9.03
C GLY A 198 1.92 5.96 -7.69
N ASP A 199 2.99 6.43 -7.09
CA ASP A 199 3.51 5.93 -5.80
C ASP A 199 2.66 6.28 -4.58
N HIS A 200 1.65 7.13 -4.73
CA HIS A 200 0.72 7.43 -3.63
C HIS A 200 -0.22 6.26 -3.31
N VAL A 201 -0.24 5.21 -4.14
CA VAL A 201 -1.09 4.03 -3.96
C VAL A 201 -0.35 2.94 -3.21
N ALA A 202 -0.93 2.48 -2.10
CA ALA A 202 -0.56 1.28 -1.35
C ALA A 202 -1.61 0.19 -1.51
N ILE A 203 -1.17 -1.06 -1.59
CA ILE A 203 -2.05 -2.22 -1.73
C ILE A 203 -1.95 -3.09 -0.49
N LEU A 204 -3.11 -3.52 0.07
CA LEU A 204 -3.15 -4.37 1.26
C LEU A 204 -4.16 -5.52 1.06
N HIS A 205 -3.66 -6.75 0.96
CA HIS A 205 -4.49 -7.95 0.86
C HIS A 205 -3.84 -9.19 1.50
N SER A 206 -4.61 -10.28 1.60
CA SER A 206 -4.20 -11.51 2.30
C SER A 206 -3.07 -12.26 1.59
N GLY A 207 -2.98 -12.19 0.26
CA GLY A 207 -1.96 -12.89 -0.55
C GLY A 207 -0.58 -12.23 -0.57
N MET A 208 -0.38 -11.13 0.16
CA MET A 208 0.94 -10.50 0.33
C MET A 208 1.79 -11.29 1.31
N ASP A 209 3.11 -11.35 1.05
CA ASP A 209 4.03 -11.83 2.07
C ASP A 209 4.14 -10.84 3.25
N ASP A 210 4.67 -11.31 4.38
CA ASP A 210 4.80 -10.49 5.60
C ASP A 210 5.72 -9.27 5.38
N GLY A 211 6.71 -9.38 4.50
CA GLY A 211 7.63 -8.30 4.17
C GLY A 211 6.98 -7.21 3.34
N GLU A 212 6.25 -7.59 2.30
CA GLU A 212 5.49 -6.67 1.44
C GLU A 212 4.42 -5.94 2.25
N ARG A 213 3.64 -6.68 3.04
CA ARG A 213 2.60 -6.11 3.91
C ARG A 213 3.18 -5.12 4.91
N PHE A 214 4.31 -5.45 5.53
CA PHE A 214 5.03 -4.57 6.43
C PHE A 214 5.49 -3.29 5.75
N ASP A 215 6.04 -3.40 4.54
CA ASP A 215 6.56 -2.26 3.81
C ASP A 215 5.43 -1.36 3.30
N GLU A 216 4.33 -1.90 2.76
CA GLU A 216 3.14 -1.12 2.36
C GLU A 216 2.50 -0.43 3.58
N TRP A 217 2.32 -1.15 4.70
CA TRP A 217 1.85 -0.58 5.96
C TRP A 217 2.73 0.57 6.45
N SER A 218 4.05 0.40 6.35
CA SER A 218 5.01 1.45 6.71
C SER A 218 4.91 2.67 5.81
N ARG A 219 4.72 2.49 4.50
CA ARG A 219 4.53 3.60 3.56
C ARG A 219 3.30 4.43 3.91
N VAL A 220 2.19 3.78 4.22
CA VAL A 220 0.95 4.43 4.68
C VAL A 220 1.20 5.18 5.98
N ARG A 221 1.80 4.53 6.99
CA ARG A 221 2.06 5.12 8.30
C ARG A 221 2.94 6.38 8.24
N HIS A 222 3.94 6.39 7.36
CA HIS A 222 4.84 7.53 7.20
C HIS A 222 4.29 8.60 6.24
N GLY A 223 3.18 8.34 5.56
CA GLY A 223 2.54 9.28 4.62
C GLY A 223 3.14 9.26 3.22
N PHE A 224 3.97 8.26 2.88
CA PHE A 224 4.47 8.07 1.51
C PHE A 224 3.40 7.54 0.57
N ALA A 225 2.38 6.87 1.11
CA ALA A 225 1.19 6.48 0.39
C ALA A 225 -0.04 7.05 1.10
N SER A 226 -0.84 7.81 0.39
CA SER A 226 -2.06 8.45 0.89
C SER A 226 -3.34 7.77 0.39
N ILE A 227 -3.23 6.83 -0.54
CA ILE A 227 -4.35 6.07 -1.12
C ILE A 227 -4.10 4.61 -0.83
N VAL A 228 -5.01 3.97 -0.09
CA VAL A 228 -4.94 2.54 0.25
C VAL A 228 -6.05 1.82 -0.48
N ILE A 229 -5.71 0.78 -1.22
CA ILE A 229 -6.67 -0.14 -1.83
C ILE A 229 -6.44 -1.51 -1.19
N GLY A 230 -7.51 -2.15 -0.76
CA GLY A 230 -7.36 -3.46 -0.18
C GLY A 230 -8.67 -4.17 0.15
N ALA A 231 -8.51 -5.41 0.57
CA ALA A 231 -9.61 -6.22 1.06
C ALA A 231 -10.03 -5.76 2.48
N ARG A 232 -10.97 -6.47 3.06
CA ARG A 232 -11.55 -6.20 4.39
C ARG A 232 -10.55 -5.70 5.45
N SER A 233 -9.38 -6.35 5.58
CA SER A 233 -8.39 -6.02 6.61
C SER A 233 -7.71 -4.66 6.39
N ALA A 234 -7.76 -4.10 5.19
CA ALA A 234 -7.23 -2.78 4.90
C ALA A 234 -7.95 -1.66 5.68
N VAL A 235 -9.14 -1.95 6.21
CA VAL A 235 -9.87 -1.02 7.08
C VAL A 235 -9.08 -0.57 8.31
N PHE A 236 -8.06 -1.31 8.73
CA PHE A 236 -7.20 -0.96 9.88
C PHE A 236 -5.91 -0.23 9.49
N SER A 237 -5.71 0.11 8.23
CA SER A 237 -4.48 0.79 7.79
C SER A 237 -4.25 2.12 8.52
N PRO A 238 -2.98 2.45 8.89
CA PRO A 238 -2.65 3.60 9.74
C PRO A 238 -2.61 4.91 8.95
N MET A 239 -3.72 5.27 8.33
CA MET A 239 -3.84 6.45 7.49
C MET A 239 -3.93 7.73 8.33
N LYS A 240 -3.21 8.75 7.90
CA LYS A 240 -3.30 10.10 8.45
C LYS A 240 -4.28 10.93 7.62
N ASN A 241 -5.00 11.85 8.24
CA ASN A 241 -5.89 12.80 7.57
C ASN A 241 -6.87 12.11 6.60
N LEU A 242 -7.54 11.04 7.07
CA LEU A 242 -8.51 10.29 6.27
C LEU A 242 -9.71 11.18 5.91
N GLY A 243 -10.00 11.33 4.61
CA GLY A 243 -11.07 12.18 4.13
C GLY A 243 -12.07 11.48 3.22
N LEU A 244 -11.70 10.32 2.66
CA LEU A 244 -12.58 9.54 1.81
C LEU A 244 -12.45 8.04 2.12
N ILE A 245 -13.58 7.37 2.25
CA ILE A 245 -13.66 5.91 2.27
C ILE A 245 -14.62 5.48 1.15
N VAL A 246 -14.14 4.61 0.29
CA VAL A 246 -14.95 3.95 -0.74
C VAL A 246 -15.07 2.46 -0.40
N ILE A 247 -16.27 1.92 -0.46
CA ILE A 247 -16.53 0.49 -0.26
C ILE A 247 -17.25 0.00 -1.51
N ASP A 248 -16.51 -0.69 -2.36
CA ASP A 248 -17.08 -1.25 -3.58
C ASP A 248 -17.77 -2.58 -3.30
N GLU A 249 -18.89 -2.85 -4.00
CA GLU A 249 -19.77 -4.00 -3.77
C GLU A 249 -20.06 -4.21 -2.28
N GLU A 250 -20.62 -3.18 -1.62
CA GLU A 250 -20.78 -3.09 -0.15
C GLU A 250 -21.57 -4.26 0.46
N HIS A 251 -22.39 -4.93 -0.38
CA HIS A 251 -23.20 -6.09 -0.01
C HIS A 251 -22.41 -7.41 0.04
N ASP A 252 -21.16 -7.42 -0.44
CA ASP A 252 -20.37 -8.65 -0.56
C ASP A 252 -20.09 -9.30 0.80
N PRO A 253 -20.39 -10.61 0.98
CA PRO A 253 -20.22 -11.30 2.25
C PRO A 253 -18.76 -11.41 2.70
N SER A 254 -17.77 -11.20 1.83
CA SER A 254 -16.35 -11.22 2.17
C SER A 254 -15.96 -10.13 3.15
N TYR A 255 -16.77 -9.07 3.30
CA TYR A 255 -16.57 -8.05 4.33
C TYR A 255 -16.84 -8.55 5.75
N LYS A 256 -17.48 -9.70 5.93
CA LYS A 256 -17.73 -10.31 7.24
C LYS A 256 -16.55 -11.19 7.66
N GLN A 257 -15.93 -10.87 8.80
CA GLN A 257 -14.93 -11.72 9.45
C GLN A 257 -15.62 -12.76 10.32
N GLY A 258 -15.47 -14.04 9.97
CA GLY A 258 -16.06 -15.17 10.72
C GLY A 258 -15.25 -15.60 11.93
N GLU A 259 -13.92 -15.39 11.90
CA GLU A 259 -12.98 -15.77 12.94
C GLU A 259 -12.77 -14.63 13.95
N THR A 260 -12.30 -14.96 15.15
CA THR A 260 -12.01 -13.97 16.20
C THR A 260 -10.72 -13.18 15.87
N PRO A 261 -10.75 -11.83 15.94
CA PRO A 261 -11.88 -10.98 16.30
C PRO A 261 -12.92 -10.86 15.17
N ARG A 262 -14.20 -11.05 15.50
CA ARG A 262 -15.30 -10.94 14.52
C ARG A 262 -15.63 -9.47 14.28
N TYR A 263 -15.74 -9.07 13.03
CA TYR A 263 -16.17 -7.72 12.62
C TYR A 263 -16.73 -7.74 11.20
N HIS A 264 -17.44 -6.68 10.84
CA HIS A 264 -17.86 -6.43 9.46
C HIS A 264 -17.06 -5.24 8.92
N GLY A 265 -16.30 -5.45 7.85
CA GLY A 265 -15.38 -4.42 7.30
C GLY A 265 -16.10 -3.15 6.86
N ARG A 266 -17.30 -3.25 6.26
CA ARG A 266 -18.17 -2.13 5.91
C ARG A 266 -18.52 -1.29 7.16
N ASP A 267 -18.99 -1.94 8.20
CA ASP A 267 -19.48 -1.23 9.39
C ASP A 267 -18.32 -0.55 10.14
N VAL A 268 -17.17 -1.22 10.24
CA VAL A 268 -15.93 -0.61 10.77
C VAL A 268 -15.51 0.58 9.92
N ALA A 269 -15.62 0.48 8.60
CA ALA A 269 -15.24 1.58 7.69
C ALA A 269 -16.17 2.79 7.85
N ILE A 270 -17.49 2.57 7.98
CA ILE A 270 -18.47 3.63 8.24
C ILE A 270 -18.17 4.30 9.59
N PHE A 271 -17.96 3.52 10.65
CA PHE A 271 -17.61 4.05 11.97
C PHE A 271 -16.29 4.84 11.92
N ARG A 272 -15.29 4.32 11.24
CA ARG A 272 -14.01 5.02 11.05
C ARG A 272 -14.16 6.33 10.27
N GLY A 273 -15.07 6.35 9.27
CA GLY A 273 -15.43 7.55 8.54
C GLY A 273 -16.08 8.61 9.44
N TYR A 274 -16.99 8.17 10.31
CA TYR A 274 -17.62 9.04 11.31
C TYR A 274 -16.58 9.67 12.25
N GLU A 275 -15.73 8.87 12.86
CA GLU A 275 -14.66 9.33 13.77
C GLU A 275 -13.66 10.29 13.08
N ALA A 276 -13.37 10.08 11.81
CA ALA A 276 -12.44 10.91 11.05
C ALA A 276 -13.07 12.15 10.40
N GLY A 277 -14.39 12.31 10.46
CA GLY A 277 -15.10 13.34 9.70
C GLY A 277 -14.99 13.14 8.18
N ALA A 278 -14.82 11.90 7.72
CA ALA A 278 -14.57 11.57 6.33
C ALA A 278 -15.87 11.28 5.57
N THR A 279 -15.87 11.55 4.27
CA THR A 279 -16.95 11.12 3.35
C THR A 279 -16.85 9.62 3.11
N VAL A 280 -17.96 8.89 3.25
CA VAL A 280 -18.06 7.45 2.98
C VAL A 280 -18.93 7.23 1.75
N LEU A 281 -18.45 6.46 0.79
CA LEU A 281 -19.15 6.10 -0.44
C LEU A 281 -19.30 4.57 -0.51
N LEU A 282 -20.53 4.10 -0.39
CA LEU A 282 -20.90 2.70 -0.58
C LEU A 282 -21.30 2.51 -2.03
N GLY A 283 -20.67 1.62 -2.77
CA GLY A 283 -20.98 1.31 -4.16
C GLY A 283 -21.56 -0.08 -4.29
N SER A 284 -22.65 -0.23 -5.03
CA SER A 284 -23.27 -1.53 -5.29
C SER A 284 -24.13 -1.55 -6.56
N ALA A 285 -24.19 -2.71 -7.18
CA ALA A 285 -25.22 -2.97 -8.21
C ALA A 285 -26.53 -3.48 -7.57
N THR A 286 -26.40 -4.11 -6.40
CA THR A 286 -27.50 -4.73 -5.63
C THR A 286 -27.31 -4.39 -4.16
N PRO A 287 -27.68 -3.17 -3.73
CA PRO A 287 -27.44 -2.74 -2.36
C PRO A 287 -28.04 -3.68 -1.32
N SER A 288 -27.38 -3.81 -0.18
CA SER A 288 -27.90 -4.56 0.97
C SER A 288 -29.19 -3.92 1.49
N LEU A 289 -30.07 -4.73 2.10
CA LEU A 289 -31.32 -4.24 2.68
C LEU A 289 -31.06 -3.17 3.74
N GLU A 290 -29.99 -3.34 4.54
CA GLU A 290 -29.57 -2.38 5.55
C GLU A 290 -29.19 -1.04 4.93
N SER A 291 -28.37 -1.07 3.87
CA SER A 291 -27.92 0.16 3.20
C SER A 291 -29.09 0.88 2.53
N SER A 292 -29.97 0.14 1.86
CA SER A 292 -31.17 0.70 1.20
C SER A 292 -32.14 1.32 2.22
N ASN A 293 -32.37 0.66 3.35
CA ASN A 293 -33.23 1.18 4.42
C ASN A 293 -32.66 2.45 5.06
N ASN A 294 -31.35 2.52 5.25
CA ASN A 294 -30.69 3.68 5.86
C ASN A 294 -30.69 4.91 4.95
N VAL A 295 -30.83 4.76 3.63
CA VAL A 295 -30.98 5.88 2.69
C VAL A 295 -32.42 6.42 2.70
N SER A 296 -33.39 5.57 3.04
CA SER A 296 -34.82 5.92 3.02
C SER A 296 -35.28 6.63 4.30
N ASN A 297 -34.47 6.61 5.36
CA ASN A 297 -34.70 7.26 6.65
C ASN A 297 -33.75 8.45 6.83
#